data_d55b13d19599aa4308a1e81f81f5ee55
#
_entry.id   d55b13d19599aa4308a1e81f81f5ee55
#
_cell.length_a   1.000
_cell.length_b   1.000
_cell.length_c   1.000
_cell.angle_alpha   90.00
_cell.angle_beta   90.00
_cell.angle_gamma   90.00
#
_symmetry.space_group_name_H-M   'P 1'
#
loop_
_entity.id
_entity.type
_entity.pdbx_description
1 polymer ?
#
loop_
_entity_poly.entity_id
_entity_poly.type
_entity_poly.pdbx_seq_one_letter_code
_entity_poly.pdbx_strand_id
1 'polypeptide(L)'
;MLNFECSFCIFLAFILGALPSVAEAQQQPQGFAVERFYPSAPGSGWFVMDDLNMAGGFGGAVSMTTGYSVNPLQVTSPDGTRRLSVVSDQAFIDVGVSGTYNRYRVYLNFPMPMLVNGSSGVVGPYQLNGPSLGVGSNPDTISDPRVGFDMRLLGTPGSLVRLGMGAQLIMPSGDRSDYVTDGTYRGMFRFLAAGDAGHFSYAGQLGVHLRSLNESPVPNSPNGNEFLFGLSGGRRLSIRRRWEIILGPEIYGETAFQAFLNGQKTGVEGLLTGRLERTGNGPHVRLKLGAGHGIVQHIGTPEWRVLFGVELFGHRSDGTGSPRLP
;
A
#
# COMPACT_ATOMS: atom_id res chain seq x y z
N MET A 1 35.57 23.03 -13.52
CA MET A 1 35.21 21.63 -13.44
C MET A 1 35.62 21.13 -12.07
N LEU A 2 34.77 21.30 -11.06
CA LEU A 2 35.04 20.91 -9.68
C LEU A 2 34.00 19.88 -9.26
N ASN A 3 34.47 18.69 -9.06
CA ASN A 3 34.12 17.62 -8.10
C ASN A 3 32.68 17.60 -7.53
N PHE A 4 31.75 17.12 -8.36
CA PHE A 4 30.40 16.74 -7.93
C PHE A 4 30.35 15.31 -7.31
N GLU A 5 31.41 14.54 -7.43
CA GLU A 5 31.46 13.14 -6.96
C GLU A 5 31.69 12.99 -5.46
N CYS A 6 32.26 13.97 -4.79
CA CYS A 6 32.60 13.87 -3.36
C CYS A 6 31.43 14.15 -2.42
N SER A 7 30.42 14.94 -2.85
CA SER A 7 29.26 15.29 -2.02
C SER A 7 28.26 14.16 -1.88
N PHE A 8 28.14 13.29 -2.87
CA PHE A 8 27.21 12.16 -2.85
C PHE A 8 27.69 11.04 -1.90
N CYS A 9 29.00 10.81 -1.84
CA CYS A 9 29.57 9.83 -0.92
C CYS A 9 29.48 10.27 0.55
N ILE A 10 29.54 11.57 0.85
CA ILE A 10 29.42 12.08 2.21
C ILE A 10 27.97 12.00 2.70
N PHE A 11 26.99 12.20 1.82
CA PHE A 11 25.56 12.07 2.18
C PHE A 11 25.17 10.61 2.44
N LEU A 12 25.73 9.66 1.71
CA LEU A 12 25.51 8.23 1.91
C LEU A 12 26.17 7.72 3.21
N ALA A 13 27.32 8.27 3.59
CA ALA A 13 28.03 7.90 4.82
C ALA A 13 27.31 8.43 6.09
N PHE A 14 26.60 9.56 6.00
CA PHE A 14 25.84 10.10 7.14
C PHE A 14 24.56 9.30 7.42
N ILE A 15 23.97 8.65 6.43
CA ILE A 15 22.80 7.78 6.58
C ILE A 15 23.16 6.43 7.20
N LEU A 16 24.38 5.94 6.98
CA LEU A 16 24.86 4.66 7.56
C LEU A 16 25.38 4.77 9.01
N GLY A 17 25.63 5.98 9.51
CA GLY A 17 26.26 6.22 10.82
C GLY A 17 25.30 6.32 12.00
N ALA A 18 23.98 6.33 11.78
CA ALA A 18 22.97 6.48 12.83
C ALA A 18 22.20 5.17 13.10
N LEU A 19 22.92 4.05 13.30
CA LEU A 19 22.29 2.84 13.84
C LEU A 19 22.33 2.91 15.37
N PRO A 20 21.19 3.05 16.06
CA PRO A 20 21.17 2.91 17.51
C PRO A 20 21.53 1.47 17.88
N SER A 21 22.48 1.30 18.79
CA SER A 21 22.76 0.02 19.43
C SER A 21 21.53 -0.42 20.22
N VAL A 22 20.89 -1.51 19.82
CA VAL A 22 19.74 -2.10 20.50
C VAL A 22 20.24 -2.78 21.77
N ALA A 23 19.85 -2.28 22.93
CA ALA A 23 19.96 -3.01 24.18
C ALA A 23 18.97 -4.18 24.14
N GLU A 24 19.44 -5.41 24.33
CA GLU A 24 18.60 -6.59 24.50
C GLU A 24 17.79 -6.49 25.81
N ALA A 25 16.57 -5.96 25.72
CA ALA A 25 15.58 -6.11 26.77
C ALA A 25 14.81 -7.41 26.54
N GLN A 26 14.49 -8.14 27.58
CA GLN A 26 13.71 -9.39 27.55
C GLN A 26 12.48 -9.23 26.64
N GLN A 27 12.47 -9.98 25.55
CA GLN A 27 11.44 -9.91 24.54
C GLN A 27 10.13 -10.51 25.05
N GLN A 28 9.21 -9.67 25.45
CA GLN A 28 7.79 -10.04 25.37
C GLN A 28 7.45 -10.27 23.88
N PRO A 29 6.56 -11.24 23.56
CA PRO A 29 6.14 -11.46 22.20
C PRO A 29 5.51 -10.17 21.65
N GLN A 30 6.26 -9.45 20.86
CA GLN A 30 5.83 -8.20 20.25
C GLN A 30 5.05 -8.53 18.97
N GLY A 31 4.03 -7.74 18.62
CA GLY A 31 3.30 -7.86 17.38
C GLY A 31 4.17 -7.54 16.16
N PHE A 32 3.54 -7.39 15.03
CA PHE A 32 4.13 -7.06 13.73
C PHE A 32 3.12 -6.26 12.91
N ALA A 33 3.54 -5.66 11.80
CA ALA A 33 2.62 -4.98 10.89
C ALA A 33 1.65 -6.00 10.26
N VAL A 34 0.38 -5.89 10.65
CA VAL A 34 -0.67 -6.77 10.12
C VAL A 34 -1.19 -6.27 8.77
N GLU A 35 -1.32 -4.94 8.59
CA GLU A 35 -1.90 -4.37 7.38
C GLU A 35 -1.09 -4.73 6.12
N ARG A 36 -1.79 -5.26 5.10
CA ARG A 36 -1.25 -5.60 3.77
C ARG A 36 -1.86 -4.76 2.65
N PHE A 37 -2.76 -3.88 2.99
CA PHE A 37 -3.27 -2.88 2.07
C PHE A 37 -2.31 -1.69 2.04
N TYR A 38 -1.58 -1.56 0.95
CA TYR A 38 -0.68 -0.45 0.69
C TYR A 38 -1.30 0.45 -0.38
N PRO A 39 -1.91 1.58 0.00
CA PRO A 39 -2.44 2.52 -0.98
C PRO A 39 -1.41 2.86 -2.05
N SER A 40 -1.85 2.89 -3.28
CA SER A 40 -1.04 3.32 -4.43
C SER A 40 -0.55 4.76 -4.25
N ALA A 41 0.47 5.15 -5.00
CA ALA A 41 1.00 6.51 -4.92
C ALA A 41 -0.09 7.56 -5.21
N PRO A 42 -0.09 8.73 -4.53
CA PRO A 42 -1.04 9.79 -4.80
C PRO A 42 -1.11 10.15 -6.29
N GLY A 43 -2.32 10.19 -6.84
CA GLY A 43 -2.58 10.45 -8.26
C GLY A 43 -2.54 9.23 -9.18
N SER A 44 -2.35 8.01 -8.63
CA SER A 44 -2.19 6.78 -9.42
C SER A 44 -3.47 6.12 -9.92
N GLY A 45 -4.61 6.48 -9.41
CA GLY A 45 -5.91 6.04 -9.93
C GLY A 45 -6.61 4.97 -9.12
N TRP A 46 -6.14 3.74 -9.07
CA TRP A 46 -6.74 2.65 -8.31
C TRP A 46 -6.39 2.75 -6.82
N PHE A 47 -6.97 1.90 -5.98
CA PHE A 47 -6.59 1.88 -4.56
C PHE A 47 -5.22 1.26 -4.35
N VAL A 48 -4.92 0.17 -5.04
CA VAL A 48 -3.65 -0.57 -4.87
C VAL A 48 -2.81 -0.52 -6.15
N MET A 49 -3.45 -0.66 -7.32
CA MET A 49 -2.73 -0.66 -8.60
C MET A 49 -2.42 0.76 -9.07
N ASP A 50 -1.38 0.87 -9.90
CA ASP A 50 -0.92 2.14 -10.46
C ASP A 50 -1.22 2.19 -11.96
N ASP A 51 -1.92 3.21 -12.40
CA ASP A 51 -2.20 3.40 -13.83
C ASP A 51 -1.10 4.14 -14.60
N LEU A 52 0.03 4.46 -13.95
CA LEU A 52 1.21 5.09 -14.55
C LEU A 52 0.91 6.40 -15.32
N ASN A 53 -0.06 7.16 -14.85
CA ASN A 53 -0.53 8.40 -15.48
C ASN A 53 0.36 9.62 -15.19
N MET A 54 1.67 9.46 -15.21
CA MET A 54 2.61 10.55 -15.13
C MET A 54 2.63 11.29 -16.47
N ALA A 55 1.97 12.43 -16.55
CA ALA A 55 1.97 13.26 -17.75
C ALA A 55 3.31 14.02 -17.89
N GLY A 56 3.67 14.48 -19.09
CA GLY A 56 4.90 15.25 -19.32
C GLY A 56 4.92 16.59 -18.55
N GLY A 57 6.10 17.11 -18.19
CA GLY A 57 6.28 18.32 -17.39
C GLY A 57 6.12 18.08 -15.88
N PHE A 58 5.89 19.14 -15.12
CA PHE A 58 5.70 19.08 -13.67
C PHE A 58 4.25 18.79 -13.30
N GLY A 59 4.07 17.94 -12.33
CA GLY A 59 2.77 17.63 -11.76
C GLY A 59 2.88 17.26 -10.29
N GLY A 60 1.75 17.02 -9.66
CA GLY A 60 1.69 16.58 -8.27
C GLY A 60 0.30 16.17 -7.86
N ALA A 61 0.21 15.47 -6.75
CA ALA A 61 -1.04 15.06 -6.15
C ALA A 61 -0.97 15.05 -4.64
N VAL A 62 -2.12 15.25 -4.02
CA VAL A 62 -2.36 15.01 -2.60
C VAL A 62 -3.50 14.01 -2.51
N SER A 63 -3.39 13.04 -1.64
CA SER A 63 -4.41 12.03 -1.42
C SER A 63 -4.71 11.84 0.06
N MET A 64 -5.93 11.44 0.33
CA MET A 64 -6.35 10.88 1.61
C MET A 64 -7.13 9.60 1.32
N THR A 65 -6.71 8.50 1.92
CA THR A 65 -7.41 7.22 1.87
C THR A 65 -7.74 6.80 3.28
N THR A 66 -8.98 6.48 3.54
CA THR A 66 -9.41 5.87 4.81
C THR A 66 -9.98 4.49 4.56
N GLY A 67 -9.78 3.62 5.51
CA GLY A 67 -10.26 2.24 5.44
C GLY A 67 -10.67 1.70 6.79
N TYR A 68 -11.59 0.76 6.74
CA TYR A 68 -12.00 -0.07 7.86
C TYR A 68 -12.01 -1.52 7.44
N SER A 69 -11.41 -2.37 8.25
CA SER A 69 -11.31 -3.81 7.98
C SER A 69 -11.67 -4.63 9.22
N VAL A 70 -12.26 -5.78 9.00
CA VAL A 70 -12.69 -6.72 10.06
C VAL A 70 -11.90 -8.00 9.97
N ASN A 71 -11.44 -8.44 11.13
CA ASN A 71 -10.66 -9.66 11.33
C ASN A 71 -9.41 -9.79 10.43
N PRO A 72 -8.54 -8.77 10.35
CA PRO A 72 -7.32 -8.86 9.54
C PRO A 72 -6.28 -9.83 10.13
N LEU A 73 -6.40 -10.22 11.40
CA LEU A 73 -5.54 -11.23 12.02
C LEU A 73 -6.34 -12.16 12.91
N GLN A 74 -6.53 -13.38 12.41
CA GLN A 74 -7.16 -14.47 13.17
C GLN A 74 -6.22 -15.66 13.31
N VAL A 75 -6.23 -16.28 14.48
CA VAL A 75 -5.50 -17.51 14.75
C VAL A 75 -6.52 -18.59 15.07
N THR A 76 -6.43 -19.71 14.35
CA THR A 76 -7.30 -20.87 14.55
C THR A 76 -6.45 -22.03 15.07
N SER A 77 -6.96 -22.77 16.06
CA SER A 77 -6.30 -23.97 16.55
C SER A 77 -6.22 -25.04 15.45
N PRO A 78 -5.23 -25.94 15.49
CA PRO A 78 -5.09 -27.00 14.47
C PRO A 78 -6.31 -27.89 14.31
N ASP A 79 -7.09 -28.08 15.36
CA ASP A 79 -8.34 -28.83 15.39
C ASP A 79 -9.58 -28.04 14.93
N GLY A 80 -9.39 -26.73 14.63
CA GLY A 80 -10.47 -25.83 14.21
C GLY A 80 -11.46 -25.41 15.30
N THR A 81 -11.30 -25.89 16.53
CA THR A 81 -12.30 -25.72 17.61
C THR A 81 -12.21 -24.35 18.28
N ARG A 82 -11.05 -23.71 18.25
CA ARG A 82 -10.81 -22.37 18.84
C ARG A 82 -10.37 -21.40 17.77
N ARG A 83 -11.03 -20.26 17.72
CA ARG A 83 -10.69 -19.13 16.85
C ARG A 83 -10.52 -17.89 17.72
N LEU A 84 -9.39 -17.20 17.58
CA LEU A 84 -9.07 -15.96 18.26
C LEU A 84 -8.81 -14.86 17.25
N SER A 85 -9.61 -13.81 17.29
CA SER A 85 -9.34 -12.57 16.54
C SER A 85 -8.34 -11.73 17.31
N VAL A 86 -7.06 -11.92 17.03
CA VAL A 86 -5.97 -11.17 17.65
C VAL A 86 -6.08 -9.69 17.28
N VAL A 87 -6.38 -9.40 16.02
CA VAL A 87 -6.85 -8.09 15.56
C VAL A 87 -8.23 -8.30 14.95
N SER A 88 -9.28 -7.78 15.62
CA SER A 88 -10.67 -7.92 15.18
C SER A 88 -11.11 -6.79 14.26
N ASP A 89 -10.61 -5.58 14.52
CA ASP A 89 -11.02 -4.38 13.80
C ASP A 89 -9.83 -3.45 13.62
N GLN A 90 -9.73 -2.88 12.43
CA GLN A 90 -8.71 -1.88 12.14
C GLN A 90 -9.29 -0.76 11.27
N ALA A 91 -9.08 0.49 11.70
CA ALA A 91 -9.37 1.68 10.90
C ALA A 91 -8.12 2.53 10.76
N PHE A 92 -7.93 3.12 9.60
CA PHE A 92 -6.79 3.98 9.31
C PHE A 92 -7.15 5.16 8.41
N ILE A 93 -6.30 6.18 8.44
CA ILE A 93 -6.23 7.26 7.47
C ILE A 93 -4.81 7.28 6.92
N ASP A 94 -4.65 7.21 5.60
CA ASP A 94 -3.38 7.37 4.90
C ASP A 94 -3.41 8.69 4.14
N VAL A 95 -2.53 9.61 4.48
CA VAL A 95 -2.36 10.89 3.80
C VAL A 95 -1.09 10.82 2.97
N GLY A 96 -1.20 11.16 1.70
CA GLY A 96 -0.09 11.09 0.78
C GLY A 96 0.10 12.35 -0.05
N VAL A 97 1.34 12.58 -0.45
CA VAL A 97 1.73 13.63 -1.39
C VAL A 97 2.68 13.06 -2.43
N SER A 98 2.54 13.49 -3.67
CA SER A 98 3.46 13.13 -4.75
C SER A 98 3.85 14.33 -5.60
N GLY A 99 5.07 14.27 -6.13
CA GLY A 99 5.55 15.13 -7.21
C GLY A 99 5.91 14.29 -8.42
N THR A 100 5.52 14.77 -9.60
CA THR A 100 5.86 14.11 -10.87
C THR A 100 6.65 15.03 -11.76
N TYR A 101 7.62 14.47 -12.48
CA TYR A 101 8.33 15.16 -13.54
C TYR A 101 8.54 14.22 -14.72
N ASN A 102 7.90 14.53 -15.84
CA ASN A 102 7.88 13.70 -17.04
C ASN A 102 7.39 12.26 -16.74
N ARG A 103 8.31 11.31 -16.65
CA ARG A 103 8.06 9.89 -16.41
C ARG A 103 8.42 9.43 -14.99
N TYR A 104 8.82 10.35 -14.14
CA TYR A 104 9.26 10.07 -12.77
C TYR A 104 8.22 10.56 -11.77
N ARG A 105 8.07 9.85 -10.67
CA ARG A 105 7.27 10.23 -9.51
C ARG A 105 8.01 9.91 -8.23
N VAL A 106 8.03 10.89 -7.32
CA VAL A 106 8.44 10.70 -5.93
C VAL A 106 7.21 10.92 -5.06
N TYR A 107 7.04 10.15 -4.03
CA TYR A 107 5.90 10.28 -3.14
C TYR A 107 6.20 9.89 -1.71
N LEU A 108 5.33 10.38 -0.82
CA LEU A 108 5.39 10.16 0.61
C LEU A 108 3.97 9.86 1.10
N ASN A 109 3.84 8.82 1.91
CA ASN A 109 2.59 8.43 2.55
C ASN A 109 2.78 8.33 4.06
N PHE A 110 1.80 8.84 4.80
CA PHE A 110 1.72 8.83 6.25
C PHE A 110 0.45 8.10 6.69
N PRO A 111 0.53 6.79 6.93
CA PRO A 111 -0.60 6.05 7.48
C PRO A 111 -0.72 6.30 8.97
N MET A 112 -1.93 6.63 9.41
CA MET A 112 -2.30 6.87 10.79
C MET A 112 -3.34 5.84 11.21
N PRO A 113 -3.03 4.94 12.16
CA PRO A 113 -4.02 4.03 12.71
C PRO A 113 -4.98 4.83 13.60
N MET A 114 -6.28 4.71 13.32
CA MET A 114 -7.34 5.37 14.09
C MET A 114 -7.97 4.44 15.12
N LEU A 115 -7.90 3.15 14.84
CA LEU A 115 -8.48 2.10 15.65
C LEU A 115 -7.76 0.80 15.34
N VAL A 116 -7.32 0.09 16.37
CA VAL A 116 -6.88 -1.30 16.27
C VAL A 116 -7.41 -2.03 17.50
N ASN A 117 -8.46 -2.82 17.33
CA ASN A 117 -9.05 -3.64 18.37
C ASN A 117 -8.69 -5.09 18.19
N GLY A 118 -8.76 -5.84 19.27
CA GLY A 118 -8.55 -7.27 19.23
C GLY A 118 -8.65 -7.90 20.60
N SER A 119 -8.31 -9.18 20.66
CA SER A 119 -8.41 -9.96 21.89
C SER A 119 -7.12 -10.69 22.20
N SER A 120 -6.74 -10.69 23.47
CA SER A 120 -5.70 -11.56 23.99
C SER A 120 -6.28 -12.92 24.32
N GLY A 121 -5.48 -13.96 24.16
CA GLY A 121 -5.93 -15.33 24.49
C GLY A 121 -4.87 -16.39 24.25
N VAL A 122 -5.23 -17.64 24.54
CA VAL A 122 -4.38 -18.80 24.35
C VAL A 122 -4.97 -19.69 23.25
N VAL A 123 -4.16 -19.99 22.24
CA VAL A 123 -4.53 -20.91 21.14
C VAL A 123 -3.43 -21.99 21.05
N GLY A 124 -3.78 -23.22 21.42
CA GLY A 124 -2.79 -24.29 21.57
C GLY A 124 -1.72 -23.93 22.62
N PRO A 125 -0.43 -24.06 22.31
CA PRO A 125 0.67 -23.71 23.23
C PRO A 125 1.03 -22.20 23.20
N TYR A 126 0.35 -21.38 22.39
CA TYR A 126 0.72 -19.98 22.15
C TYR A 126 -0.18 -19.04 22.95
N GLN A 127 0.44 -18.16 23.73
CA GLN A 127 -0.23 -16.99 24.30
C GLN A 127 -0.10 -15.84 23.32
N LEU A 128 -1.22 -15.22 22.97
CA LEU A 128 -1.29 -14.09 22.03
C LEU A 128 -1.85 -12.89 22.76
N ASN A 129 -1.21 -11.75 22.55
CA ASN A 129 -1.66 -10.48 23.11
C ASN A 129 -2.38 -9.69 22.00
N GLY A 130 -3.57 -9.20 22.30
CA GLY A 130 -4.28 -8.28 21.44
C GLY A 130 -3.64 -6.89 21.44
N PRO A 131 -3.97 -6.03 20.49
CA PRO A 131 -3.46 -4.65 20.41
C PRO A 131 -3.92 -3.83 21.61
N SER A 132 -3.12 -2.81 21.94
CA SER A 132 -3.40 -1.87 23.04
C SER A 132 -4.10 -0.59 22.57
N LEU A 133 -4.16 -0.32 21.27
CA LEU A 133 -4.74 0.88 20.68
C LEU A 133 -6.27 0.75 20.53
N GLY A 134 -7.00 0.94 21.62
CA GLY A 134 -8.47 0.92 21.65
C GLY A 134 -9.11 2.26 21.27
N VAL A 135 -10.44 2.26 21.12
CA VAL A 135 -11.23 3.49 20.95
C VAL A 135 -11.06 4.40 22.15
N GLY A 136 -10.59 5.63 21.94
CA GLY A 136 -10.39 6.63 22.99
C GLY A 136 -9.01 6.63 23.64
N SER A 137 -8.12 5.69 23.31
CA SER A 137 -6.70 5.86 23.55
C SER A 137 -6.18 6.93 22.59
N ASN A 138 -5.37 7.87 23.10
CA ASN A 138 -4.70 8.83 22.21
C ASN A 138 -3.97 8.05 21.12
N PRO A 139 -4.13 8.38 19.84
CA PRO A 139 -3.35 7.79 18.78
C PRO A 139 -1.93 8.36 18.83
N ASP A 140 -1.16 8.00 19.87
CA ASP A 140 0.23 8.38 20.02
C ASP A 140 1.11 7.64 18.99
N THR A 141 0.50 6.72 18.26
CA THR A 141 1.18 5.84 17.32
C THR A 141 0.83 6.25 15.90
N ILE A 142 1.84 6.60 15.13
CA ILE A 142 1.76 6.59 13.66
C ILE A 142 2.12 5.18 13.17
N SER A 143 1.52 4.73 12.09
CA SER A 143 2.01 3.54 11.40
C SER A 143 3.26 3.89 10.57
N ASP A 144 3.82 2.91 9.89
CA ASP A 144 5.10 3.08 9.18
C ASP A 144 4.97 3.99 7.95
N PRO A 145 5.55 5.21 7.95
CA PRO A 145 5.57 6.07 6.77
C PRO A 145 6.30 5.41 5.61
N ARG A 146 5.90 5.79 4.39
CA ARG A 146 6.43 5.22 3.15
C ARG A 146 6.95 6.33 2.25
N VAL A 147 8.20 6.20 1.81
CA VAL A 147 8.79 7.00 0.75
C VAL A 147 8.91 6.13 -0.49
N GLY A 148 8.47 6.62 -1.64
CA GLY A 148 8.52 5.84 -2.86
C GLY A 148 8.97 6.64 -4.06
N PHE A 149 9.47 5.90 -5.04
CA PHE A 149 9.89 6.38 -6.34
C PHE A 149 9.34 5.44 -7.41
N ASP A 150 8.68 5.99 -8.41
CA ASP A 150 8.22 5.24 -9.57
C ASP A 150 8.76 5.87 -10.85
N MET A 151 9.03 5.03 -11.83
CA MET A 151 9.48 5.42 -13.15
C MET A 151 8.67 4.69 -14.22
N ARG A 152 8.02 5.44 -15.10
CA ARG A 152 7.42 4.87 -16.31
C ARG A 152 8.50 4.66 -17.37
N LEU A 153 8.65 3.43 -17.81
CA LEU A 153 9.66 3.02 -18.80
C LEU A 153 9.13 3.18 -20.23
N LEU A 154 7.89 2.73 -20.46
CA LEU A 154 7.25 2.69 -21.79
C LEU A 154 5.84 3.26 -21.74
N GLY A 155 5.37 3.74 -22.90
CA GLY A 155 4.02 4.27 -23.11
C GLY A 155 3.86 5.71 -22.59
N THR A 156 2.73 6.31 -22.90
CA THR A 156 2.29 7.63 -22.44
C THR A 156 0.90 7.51 -21.80
N PRO A 157 0.43 8.48 -20.99
CA PRO A 157 -0.95 8.49 -20.51
C PRO A 157 -1.95 8.27 -21.64
N GLY A 158 -2.91 7.35 -21.45
CA GLY A 158 -3.87 6.97 -22.47
C GLY A 158 -3.40 5.90 -23.46
N SER A 159 -2.12 5.49 -23.44
CA SER A 159 -1.65 4.39 -24.30
C SER A 159 -2.28 3.05 -23.90
N LEU A 160 -2.41 2.17 -24.89
CA LEU A 160 -2.85 0.80 -24.68
C LEU A 160 -1.96 0.05 -23.68
N VAL A 161 -0.65 0.29 -23.71
CA VAL A 161 0.31 -0.33 -22.78
C VAL A 161 1.25 0.73 -22.21
N ARG A 162 1.37 0.73 -20.90
CA ARG A 162 2.36 1.48 -20.12
C ARG A 162 3.08 0.50 -19.21
N LEU A 163 4.39 0.57 -19.17
CA LEU A 163 5.22 -0.24 -18.28
C LEU A 163 6.05 0.66 -17.39
N GLY A 164 6.29 0.24 -16.18
CA GLY A 164 7.08 0.98 -15.21
C GLY A 164 7.69 0.09 -14.13
N MET A 165 8.46 0.72 -13.28
CA MET A 165 9.00 0.13 -12.06
C MET A 165 8.88 1.11 -10.92
N GLY A 166 8.82 0.58 -9.71
CA GLY A 166 8.74 1.37 -8.50
C GLY A 166 9.49 0.74 -7.35
N ALA A 167 9.96 1.59 -6.45
CA ALA A 167 10.56 1.19 -5.19
C ALA A 167 9.95 1.98 -4.05
N GLN A 168 9.78 1.34 -2.89
CA GLN A 168 9.33 1.97 -1.65
C GLN A 168 10.24 1.58 -0.50
N LEU A 169 10.51 2.54 0.37
CA LEU A 169 11.09 2.33 1.68
C LEU A 169 10.01 2.60 2.72
N ILE A 170 9.82 1.67 3.63
CA ILE A 170 8.87 1.74 4.74
C ILE A 170 9.68 1.87 6.01
N MET A 171 9.43 2.95 6.76
CA MET A 171 10.22 3.33 7.94
C MET A 171 9.50 2.91 9.21
N PRO A 172 10.14 2.18 10.13
CA PRO A 172 9.50 1.74 11.37
C PRO A 172 9.29 2.95 12.30
N SER A 173 8.05 3.30 12.52
CA SER A 173 7.66 4.43 13.37
C SER A 173 6.55 4.10 14.36
N GLY A 174 5.82 3.01 14.12
CA GLY A 174 4.73 2.57 14.98
C GLY A 174 5.20 1.74 16.17
N ASP A 175 4.24 1.33 17.02
CA ASP A 175 4.45 0.36 18.08
C ASP A 175 4.05 -1.04 17.61
N ARG A 176 4.92 -2.02 17.87
CA ARG A 176 4.65 -3.43 17.54
C ARG A 176 3.49 -4.00 18.35
N SER A 177 3.26 -3.52 19.59
CA SER A 177 2.14 -3.96 20.42
C SER A 177 0.79 -3.63 19.81
N ASP A 178 0.72 -2.63 18.93
CA ASP A 178 -0.49 -2.20 18.22
C ASP A 178 -0.66 -2.86 16.83
N TYR A 179 0.24 -3.77 16.47
CA TYR A 179 0.23 -4.48 15.19
C TYR A 179 0.32 -3.58 13.95
N VAL A 180 0.95 -2.43 14.06
CA VAL A 180 1.07 -1.41 12.99
C VAL A 180 2.47 -1.31 12.38
N THR A 181 3.46 -1.97 12.97
CA THR A 181 4.86 -1.98 12.50
C THR A 181 5.54 -3.31 12.74
N ASP A 182 6.58 -3.58 11.96
CA ASP A 182 7.54 -4.68 12.22
C ASP A 182 8.67 -4.24 13.18
N GLY A 183 8.79 -2.93 13.47
CA GLY A 183 9.91 -2.36 14.20
C GLY A 183 11.23 -2.33 13.42
N THR A 184 11.21 -2.70 12.14
CA THR A 184 12.37 -2.72 11.26
C THR A 184 12.02 -2.12 9.90
N TYR A 185 13.04 -1.59 9.19
CA TYR A 185 12.86 -1.11 7.83
C TYR A 185 12.40 -2.22 6.90
N ARG A 186 11.46 -1.87 6.00
CA ARG A 186 10.96 -2.75 4.95
C ARG A 186 11.13 -2.09 3.60
N GLY A 187 11.32 -2.89 2.55
CA GLY A 187 11.46 -2.39 1.19
C GLY A 187 10.51 -3.09 0.24
N MET A 188 10.01 -2.37 -0.75
CA MET A 188 9.25 -2.97 -1.85
C MET A 188 9.86 -2.59 -3.18
N PHE A 189 9.95 -3.55 -4.10
CA PHE A 189 10.29 -3.32 -5.51
C PHE A 189 9.18 -3.90 -6.37
N ARG A 190 8.69 -3.11 -7.32
CA ARG A 190 7.52 -3.45 -8.14
C ARG A 190 7.79 -3.23 -9.61
N PHE A 191 7.37 -4.16 -10.42
CA PHE A 191 7.11 -3.97 -11.84
C PHE A 191 5.65 -3.62 -12.02
N LEU A 192 5.39 -2.57 -12.79
CA LEU A 192 4.08 -1.97 -12.96
C LEU A 192 3.70 -2.04 -14.43
N ALA A 193 2.46 -2.41 -14.71
CA ALA A 193 1.88 -2.40 -16.03
C ALA A 193 0.51 -1.76 -15.97
N ALA A 194 0.17 -0.95 -16.95
CA ALA A 194 -1.15 -0.32 -17.04
C ALA A 194 -1.53 -0.05 -18.50
N GLY A 195 -2.78 0.22 -18.76
CA GLY A 195 -3.22 0.58 -20.09
C GLY A 195 -4.68 1.02 -20.15
N ASP A 196 -5.01 1.64 -21.29
CA ASP A 196 -6.37 2.04 -21.64
C ASP A 196 -6.74 1.44 -23.00
N ALA A 197 -7.76 0.59 -23.03
CA ALA A 197 -8.27 -0.07 -24.22
C ALA A 197 -9.71 0.39 -24.49
N GLY A 198 -9.88 1.48 -25.24
CA GLY A 198 -11.18 2.09 -25.47
C GLY A 198 -11.86 2.52 -24.16
N HIS A 199 -12.93 1.83 -23.79
CA HIS A 199 -13.65 2.10 -22.55
C HIS A 199 -13.15 1.29 -21.35
N PHE A 200 -12.06 0.57 -21.45
CA PHE A 200 -11.48 -0.22 -20.37
C PHE A 200 -10.15 0.37 -19.91
N SER A 201 -9.99 0.48 -18.60
CA SER A 201 -8.73 0.84 -17.97
C SER A 201 -8.28 -0.36 -17.12
N TYR A 202 -7.01 -0.71 -17.18
CA TYR A 202 -6.45 -1.82 -16.45
C TYR A 202 -5.07 -1.48 -15.89
N ALA A 203 -4.71 -2.13 -14.81
CA ALA A 203 -3.38 -2.03 -14.23
C ALA A 203 -3.01 -3.33 -13.51
N GLY A 204 -1.73 -3.57 -13.35
CA GLY A 204 -1.21 -4.72 -12.63
C GLY A 204 0.16 -4.46 -12.07
N GLN A 205 0.53 -5.26 -11.08
CA GLN A 205 1.86 -5.23 -10.47
C GLN A 205 2.35 -6.61 -10.10
N LEU A 206 3.67 -6.79 -10.17
CA LEU A 206 4.39 -7.90 -9.60
C LEU A 206 5.58 -7.32 -8.84
N GLY A 207 5.94 -7.89 -7.70
CA GLY A 207 7.04 -7.34 -6.94
C GLY A 207 7.50 -8.20 -5.79
N VAL A 208 8.40 -7.63 -5.01
CA VAL A 208 8.94 -8.24 -3.80
C VAL A 208 8.81 -7.27 -2.64
N HIS A 209 8.40 -7.79 -1.50
CA HIS A 209 8.37 -7.09 -0.23
C HIS A 209 9.47 -7.70 0.65
N LEU A 210 10.49 -6.91 0.90
CA LEU A 210 11.63 -7.30 1.72
C LEU A 210 11.33 -6.97 3.18
N ARG A 211 11.27 -8.00 4.01
CA ARG A 211 11.01 -7.92 5.44
C ARG A 211 12.05 -8.75 6.19
N SER A 212 12.75 -8.11 7.13
CA SER A 212 13.71 -8.82 7.99
C SER A 212 13.02 -9.64 9.08
N LEU A 213 11.79 -9.24 9.48
CA LEU A 213 11.07 -9.93 10.53
C LEU A 213 10.56 -11.29 10.05
N ASN A 214 11.11 -12.36 10.63
CA ASN A 214 10.74 -13.75 10.37
C ASN A 214 10.38 -14.48 11.67
N GLU A 215 10.06 -13.73 12.71
CA GLU A 215 9.69 -14.24 14.03
C GLU A 215 8.20 -14.05 14.27
N SER A 216 7.56 -15.09 14.79
CA SER A 216 6.16 -15.01 15.23
C SER A 216 5.94 -15.97 16.38
N PRO A 217 5.12 -15.59 17.36
CA PRO A 217 4.65 -16.52 18.38
C PRO A 217 3.75 -17.63 17.77
N VAL A 218 3.24 -17.44 16.56
CA VAL A 218 2.42 -18.40 15.83
C VAL A 218 3.23 -19.04 14.72
N PRO A 219 3.30 -20.38 14.62
CA PRO A 219 3.98 -21.06 13.52
C PRO A 219 3.52 -20.52 12.16
N ASN A 220 4.47 -20.37 11.26
CA ASN A 220 4.27 -19.90 9.89
C ASN A 220 3.88 -18.40 9.74
N SER A 221 4.06 -17.58 10.77
CA SER A 221 3.72 -16.17 10.73
C SER A 221 4.66 -15.35 11.63
N PRO A 222 5.19 -14.19 11.21
CA PRO A 222 5.25 -13.64 9.85
C PRO A 222 6.24 -14.41 8.98
N ASN A 223 6.21 -14.15 7.67
CA ASN A 223 6.83 -15.01 6.68
C ASN A 223 8.14 -14.48 6.10
N GLY A 224 8.70 -13.42 6.66
CA GLY A 224 9.88 -12.76 6.08
C GLY A 224 9.57 -12.10 4.74
N ASN A 225 10.44 -12.35 3.74
CA ASN A 225 10.25 -11.80 2.40
C ASN A 225 9.04 -12.40 1.68
N GLU A 226 8.27 -11.55 1.01
CA GLU A 226 7.02 -11.91 0.33
C GLU A 226 7.07 -11.47 -1.14
N PHE A 227 6.47 -12.27 -2.01
CA PHE A 227 6.18 -11.89 -3.39
C PHE A 227 4.82 -11.24 -3.44
N LEU A 228 4.71 -10.03 -4.02
CA LEU A 228 3.45 -9.35 -4.20
C LEU A 228 2.98 -9.36 -5.64
N PHE A 229 1.67 -9.43 -5.79
CA PHE A 229 1.01 -9.43 -7.08
C PHE A 229 -0.33 -8.69 -7.00
N GLY A 230 -0.80 -8.22 -8.13
CA GLY A 230 -2.11 -7.61 -8.22
C GLY A 230 -2.51 -7.23 -9.62
N LEU A 231 -3.82 -7.20 -9.83
CA LEU A 231 -4.47 -6.82 -11.07
C LEU A 231 -5.69 -5.97 -10.78
N SER A 232 -5.97 -5.00 -11.62
CA SER A 232 -7.23 -4.25 -11.66
C SER A 232 -7.70 -4.08 -13.09
N GLY A 233 -9.00 -3.96 -13.23
CA GLY A 233 -9.57 -3.65 -14.53
C GLY A 233 -10.98 -3.10 -14.37
N GLY A 234 -11.32 -2.05 -15.10
CA GLY A 234 -12.62 -1.43 -14.96
C GLY A 234 -13.11 -0.76 -16.23
N ARG A 235 -14.42 -0.62 -16.29
CA ARG A 235 -15.10 0.05 -17.40
C ARG A 235 -15.21 1.54 -17.12
N ARG A 236 -14.79 2.34 -18.09
CA ARG A 236 -14.89 3.80 -18.10
C ARG A 236 -16.27 4.20 -18.66
N LEU A 237 -17.00 4.99 -17.91
CA LEU A 237 -18.31 5.51 -18.25
C LEU A 237 -18.30 7.03 -18.15
N SER A 238 -18.49 7.72 -19.25
CA SER A 238 -18.61 9.18 -19.26
C SER A 238 -20.05 9.56 -18.85
N ILE A 239 -20.20 10.30 -17.76
CA ILE A 239 -21.53 10.72 -17.25
C ILE A 239 -21.90 12.09 -17.80
N ARG A 240 -20.96 13.01 -17.86
CA ARG A 240 -21.11 14.39 -18.36
C ARG A 240 -19.79 14.83 -18.98
N ARG A 241 -19.80 15.97 -19.70
CA ARG A 241 -18.61 16.53 -20.38
C ARG A 241 -17.31 16.60 -19.55
N ARG A 242 -17.38 16.53 -18.22
CA ARG A 242 -16.24 16.69 -17.32
C ARG A 242 -16.15 15.64 -16.21
N TRP A 243 -16.98 14.60 -16.25
CA TRP A 243 -17.00 13.58 -15.21
C TRP A 243 -17.00 12.20 -15.84
N GLU A 244 -16.11 11.37 -15.33
CA GLU A 244 -16.01 9.96 -15.70
C GLU A 244 -16.12 9.09 -14.45
N ILE A 245 -16.79 7.96 -14.57
CA ILE A 245 -16.73 6.88 -13.57
C ILE A 245 -15.93 5.74 -14.18
N ILE A 246 -15.03 5.16 -13.39
CA ILE A 246 -14.39 3.90 -13.69
C ILE A 246 -14.79 2.93 -12.59
N LEU A 247 -15.40 1.81 -12.98
CA LEU A 247 -15.88 0.79 -12.05
C LEU A 247 -15.30 -0.57 -12.44
N GLY A 248 -14.72 -1.27 -11.47
CA GLY A 248 -14.20 -2.60 -11.71
C GLY A 248 -13.49 -3.21 -10.52
N PRO A 249 -13.10 -4.49 -10.62
CA PRO A 249 -12.38 -5.19 -9.57
C PRO A 249 -10.91 -4.79 -9.49
N GLU A 250 -10.38 -4.89 -8.26
CA GLU A 250 -8.96 -4.99 -7.93
C GLU A 250 -8.75 -6.29 -7.14
N ILE A 251 -7.76 -7.08 -7.52
CA ILE A 251 -7.33 -8.28 -6.80
C ILE A 251 -5.85 -8.13 -6.52
N TYR A 252 -5.46 -8.32 -5.28
CA TYR A 252 -4.06 -8.23 -4.87
C TYR A 252 -3.75 -9.19 -3.73
N GLY A 253 -2.48 -9.48 -3.56
CA GLY A 253 -2.05 -10.37 -2.50
C GLY A 253 -0.54 -10.45 -2.37
N GLU A 254 -0.14 -11.13 -1.32
CA GLU A 254 1.25 -11.45 -1.00
C GLU A 254 1.38 -12.94 -0.69
N THR A 255 2.51 -13.54 -1.07
CA THR A 255 2.86 -14.91 -0.74
C THR A 255 4.30 -15.01 -0.29
N ALA A 256 4.55 -15.78 0.77
CA ALA A 256 5.90 -15.96 1.29
C ALA A 256 6.79 -16.71 0.29
N PHE A 257 8.03 -16.25 0.10
CA PHE A 257 8.99 -16.96 -0.74
C PHE A 257 9.29 -18.38 -0.26
N GLN A 258 9.28 -18.59 1.06
CA GLN A 258 9.58 -19.89 1.66
C GLN A 258 8.52 -20.98 1.40
N ALA A 259 7.29 -20.55 1.04
CA ALA A 259 6.18 -21.46 0.73
C ALA A 259 5.29 -20.82 -0.32
N PHE A 260 5.85 -20.62 -1.51
CA PHE A 260 5.22 -19.92 -2.61
C PHE A 260 3.88 -20.53 -2.99
N LEU A 261 2.83 -19.70 -3.02
CA LEU A 261 1.43 -20.06 -3.29
C LEU A 261 0.82 -21.11 -2.34
N ASN A 262 1.45 -21.37 -1.19
CA ASN A 262 0.82 -22.18 -0.16
C ASN A 262 -0.31 -21.37 0.50
N GLY A 263 -1.51 -21.93 0.59
CA GLY A 263 -2.67 -21.23 1.15
C GLY A 263 -2.53 -20.80 2.62
N GLN A 264 -1.63 -21.42 3.38
CA GLN A 264 -1.31 -21.01 4.75
C GLN A 264 -0.31 -19.84 4.82
N LYS A 265 0.30 -19.46 3.69
CA LYS A 265 1.31 -18.39 3.58
C LYS A 265 1.03 -17.44 2.43
N THR A 266 -0.19 -17.42 1.95
CA THR A 266 -0.65 -16.57 0.86
C THR A 266 -1.92 -15.87 1.29
N GLY A 267 -1.92 -14.54 1.24
CA GLY A 267 -3.11 -13.71 1.42
C GLY A 267 -3.55 -13.13 0.09
N VAL A 268 -4.84 -13.22 -0.22
CA VAL A 268 -5.42 -12.61 -1.42
C VAL A 268 -6.69 -11.88 -1.05
N GLU A 269 -6.78 -10.62 -1.41
CA GLU A 269 -7.95 -9.77 -1.20
C GLU A 269 -8.52 -9.32 -2.55
N GLY A 270 -9.83 -9.28 -2.65
CA GLY A 270 -10.57 -8.77 -3.80
C GLY A 270 -11.42 -7.56 -3.40
N LEU A 271 -11.30 -6.48 -4.15
CA LEU A 271 -12.11 -5.27 -4.00
C LEU A 271 -12.95 -5.03 -5.24
N LEU A 272 -14.14 -4.50 -5.07
CA LEU A 272 -14.87 -3.78 -6.11
C LEU A 272 -14.63 -2.29 -5.90
N THR A 273 -14.00 -1.64 -6.87
CA THR A 273 -13.58 -0.24 -6.80
C THR A 273 -14.36 0.60 -7.80
N GLY A 274 -14.91 1.70 -7.32
CA GLY A 274 -15.47 2.76 -8.13
C GLY A 274 -14.68 4.06 -7.93
N ARG A 275 -14.30 4.72 -9.03
CA ARG A 275 -13.67 6.02 -8.98
C ARG A 275 -14.41 7.02 -9.86
N LEU A 276 -14.76 8.15 -9.29
CA LEU A 276 -15.35 9.29 -9.96
C LEU A 276 -14.26 10.34 -10.19
N GLU A 277 -13.98 10.67 -11.43
CA GLU A 277 -12.94 11.62 -11.80
C GLU A 277 -13.52 12.84 -12.50
N ARG A 278 -13.04 14.02 -12.12
CA ARG A 278 -13.29 15.24 -12.87
C ARG A 278 -12.20 15.42 -13.90
N THR A 279 -12.58 15.45 -15.17
CA THR A 279 -11.70 15.70 -16.30
C THR A 279 -11.83 17.15 -16.79
N GLY A 280 -10.79 17.70 -17.42
CA GLY A 280 -10.81 19.03 -18.01
C GLY A 280 -9.66 19.93 -17.56
N ASN A 281 -9.68 21.22 -17.91
CA ASN A 281 -8.64 22.16 -17.54
C ASN A 281 -8.70 22.50 -16.05
N GLY A 282 -7.56 22.52 -15.37
CA GLY A 282 -7.41 22.87 -13.95
C GLY A 282 -7.17 21.67 -13.04
N PRO A 283 -7.26 21.88 -11.71
CA PRO A 283 -7.07 20.80 -10.76
C PRO A 283 -8.10 19.68 -10.97
N HIS A 284 -7.62 18.47 -10.99
CA HIS A 284 -8.44 17.27 -11.10
C HIS A 284 -8.79 16.79 -9.70
N VAL A 285 -10.03 16.35 -9.53
CA VAL A 285 -10.52 15.74 -8.30
C VAL A 285 -10.92 14.31 -8.61
N ARG A 286 -10.49 13.38 -7.79
CA ARG A 286 -10.90 11.98 -7.85
C ARG A 286 -11.46 11.55 -6.50
N LEU A 287 -12.65 10.97 -6.53
CA LEU A 287 -13.25 10.29 -5.39
C LEU A 287 -13.21 8.79 -5.66
N LYS A 288 -12.82 8.01 -4.66
CA LYS A 288 -12.74 6.56 -4.75
C LYS A 288 -13.58 5.92 -3.65
N LEU A 289 -14.30 4.86 -4.01
CA LEU A 289 -15.01 3.98 -3.08
C LEU A 289 -14.60 2.55 -3.39
N GLY A 290 -14.36 1.76 -2.38
CA GLY A 290 -14.02 0.35 -2.51
C GLY A 290 -14.65 -0.48 -1.41
N ALA A 291 -15.07 -1.67 -1.75
CA ALA A 291 -15.47 -2.68 -0.79
C ALA A 291 -15.02 -4.05 -1.27
N GLY A 292 -14.62 -4.90 -0.34
CA GLY A 292 -14.13 -6.21 -0.71
C GLY A 292 -13.96 -7.14 0.47
N HIS A 293 -13.39 -8.31 0.17
CA HIS A 293 -13.17 -9.35 1.17
C HIS A 293 -11.93 -10.17 0.85
N GLY A 294 -11.45 -10.89 1.86
CA GLY A 294 -10.37 -11.86 1.70
C GLY A 294 -10.84 -13.09 0.92
N ILE A 295 -10.20 -13.34 -0.22
CA ILE A 295 -10.42 -14.53 -1.05
C ILE A 295 -9.63 -15.72 -0.46
N VAL A 296 -8.38 -15.45 -0.07
CA VAL A 296 -7.53 -16.39 0.67
C VAL A 296 -7.10 -15.69 1.94
N GLN A 297 -7.62 -16.14 3.07
CA GLN A 297 -7.37 -15.52 4.36
C GLN A 297 -5.97 -15.87 4.87
N HIS A 298 -5.19 -14.85 5.15
CA HIS A 298 -3.90 -14.91 5.78
C HIS A 298 -3.67 -13.61 6.56
N ILE A 299 -2.48 -13.42 7.13
CA ILE A 299 -2.10 -12.19 7.82
C ILE A 299 -2.43 -10.98 6.96
N GLY A 300 -3.17 -10.04 7.53
CA GLY A 300 -3.52 -8.78 6.88
C GLY A 300 -4.61 -8.87 5.81
N THR A 301 -5.13 -10.07 5.56
CA THR A 301 -6.26 -10.28 4.66
C THR A 301 -7.55 -10.32 5.47
N PRO A 302 -8.37 -9.25 5.49
CA PRO A 302 -9.55 -9.18 6.33
C PRO A 302 -10.69 -10.04 5.80
N GLU A 303 -11.67 -10.34 6.67
CA GLU A 303 -12.92 -10.92 6.22
C GLU A 303 -13.66 -9.99 5.26
N TRP A 304 -13.69 -8.70 5.57
CA TRP A 304 -14.16 -7.66 4.66
C TRP A 304 -13.50 -6.32 4.97
N ARG A 305 -13.46 -5.47 3.94
CA ARG A 305 -12.89 -4.13 3.99
C ARG A 305 -13.76 -3.15 3.23
N VAL A 306 -13.84 -1.92 3.75
CA VAL A 306 -14.38 -0.78 3.02
C VAL A 306 -13.35 0.33 2.97
N LEU A 307 -13.32 1.04 1.85
CA LEU A 307 -12.35 2.08 1.56
C LEU A 307 -13.02 3.31 0.99
N PHE A 308 -12.56 4.48 1.40
CA PHE A 308 -12.89 5.76 0.80
C PHE A 308 -11.60 6.52 0.51
N GLY A 309 -11.52 7.17 -0.65
CA GLY A 309 -10.37 7.95 -1.03
C GLY A 309 -10.74 9.25 -1.72
N VAL A 310 -9.94 10.28 -1.48
CA VAL A 310 -10.01 11.58 -2.17
C VAL A 310 -8.63 11.91 -2.67
N GLU A 311 -8.53 12.32 -3.92
CA GLU A 311 -7.27 12.79 -4.52
C GLU A 311 -7.49 14.13 -5.23
N LEU A 312 -6.57 15.03 -5.01
CA LEU A 312 -6.42 16.27 -5.76
C LEU A 312 -5.11 16.18 -6.53
N PHE A 313 -5.15 16.30 -7.84
CA PHE A 313 -3.97 16.23 -8.66
C PHE A 313 -3.99 17.25 -9.78
N GLY A 314 -2.82 17.69 -10.18
CA GLY A 314 -2.65 18.69 -11.20
C GLY A 314 -1.40 18.46 -12.01
N HIS A 315 -1.42 19.01 -13.22
CA HIS A 315 -0.33 18.92 -14.14
C HIS A 315 -0.15 20.28 -14.81
N ARG A 316 1.07 20.78 -14.85
CA ARG A 316 1.45 21.97 -15.60
C ARG A 316 2.05 21.51 -16.92
N SER A 317 1.30 21.65 -18.02
CA SER A 317 1.86 21.44 -19.35
C SER A 317 2.85 22.56 -19.63
N ASP A 318 4.11 22.22 -19.82
CA ASP A 318 5.08 23.13 -20.40
C ASP A 318 4.68 23.33 -21.86
N GLY A 319 3.88 24.31 -22.14
CA GLY A 319 3.49 24.93 -23.43
C GLY A 319 3.72 24.27 -24.80
N THR A 320 4.22 23.05 -24.85
CA THR A 320 4.45 22.29 -26.07
C THR A 320 3.33 21.28 -26.28
N GLY A 321 2.32 21.73 -27.00
CA GLY A 321 1.36 20.96 -27.77
C GLY A 321 0.84 19.64 -27.17
N SER A 322 -0.27 19.71 -26.47
CA SER A 322 -1.10 18.52 -26.24
C SER A 322 -1.62 18.01 -27.60
N PRO A 323 -1.39 16.74 -28.00
CA PRO A 323 -2.10 16.18 -29.13
C PRO A 323 -3.58 16.07 -28.74
N ARG A 324 -4.45 16.84 -29.39
CA ARG A 324 -5.89 16.59 -29.35
C ARG A 324 -6.10 15.25 -30.08
N LEU A 325 -6.51 14.24 -29.36
CA LEU A 325 -7.04 13.04 -29.96
C LEU A 325 -8.40 13.37 -30.59
N PRO A 326 -8.67 12.85 -31.78
CA PRO A 326 -9.91 13.06 -32.55
C PRO A 326 -11.14 12.48 -31.86
#